data_5365ff0857a3571a71248a37a5e2a005
#
_entry.id   5365ff0857a3571a71248a37a5e2a005
#
_cell.length_a   1.000
_cell.length_b   1.000
_cell.length_c   1.000
_cell.angle_alpha   90.00
_cell.angle_beta   90.00
_cell.angle_gamma   90.00
#
_symmetry.space_group_name_H-M   'P 1'
#
loop_
_entity.id
_entity.type
_entity.pdbx_description
1 polymer ?
#
loop_
_entity_poly.entity_id
_entity_poly.type
_entity_poly.pdbx_seq_one_letter_code
_entity_poly.pdbx_strand_id
1 'polypeptide(L)'
;MIKEFPELLPQEVIERVKKLNVPLLCDGYKAAGLEKEGWCCMDAAISPVDHKMTLVGTAMTVDTEEGNNYMIHVASYTAPAEGYIMVVDGKNYSKRAYAGGLIMGACQAVGYGGMVVDG
;
A
#
# COMPACT_ATOMS: atom_id res chain seq x y z
N MET A 1 -15.15 -2.22 9.78
CA MET A 1 -15.45 -3.67 9.56
C MET A 1 -14.20 -4.31 9.00
N ILE A 2 -13.68 -5.36 9.66
CA ILE A 2 -12.54 -6.15 9.15
C ILE A 2 -13.11 -7.12 8.12
N LYS A 3 -12.65 -7.03 6.88
CA LYS A 3 -12.98 -7.98 5.81
C LYS A 3 -11.89 -9.06 5.75
N GLU A 4 -12.09 -10.05 4.91
CA GLU A 4 -11.05 -11.04 4.62
C GLU A 4 -9.79 -10.35 4.07
N PHE A 5 -8.64 -10.84 4.51
CA PHE A 5 -7.36 -10.35 3.98
C PHE A 5 -7.14 -10.93 2.59
N PRO A 6 -6.57 -10.15 1.65
CA PRO A 6 -6.21 -10.67 0.35
C PRO A 6 -5.18 -11.79 0.49
N GLU A 7 -5.28 -12.80 -0.36
CA GLU A 7 -4.26 -13.84 -0.43
C GLU A 7 -2.92 -13.25 -0.84
N LEU A 8 -1.83 -13.69 -0.17
CA LEU A 8 -0.48 -13.24 -0.51
C LEU A 8 -0.12 -13.64 -1.94
N LEU A 9 0.41 -12.70 -2.69
CA LEU A 9 1.02 -13.01 -3.98
C LEU A 9 2.22 -13.94 -3.79
N PRO A 10 2.42 -14.91 -4.70
CA PRO A 10 3.59 -15.78 -4.65
C PRO A 10 4.89 -14.97 -4.66
N GLN A 11 5.86 -15.38 -3.85
CA GLN A 11 7.15 -14.68 -3.75
C GLN A 11 7.85 -14.55 -5.11
N GLU A 12 7.71 -15.53 -5.99
CA GLU A 12 8.24 -15.47 -7.35
C GLU A 12 7.67 -14.27 -8.15
N VAL A 13 6.36 -14.00 -8.00
CA VAL A 13 5.72 -12.85 -8.65
C VAL A 13 6.29 -11.55 -8.10
N ILE A 14 6.42 -11.43 -6.78
CA ILE A 14 7.02 -10.26 -6.12
C ILE A 14 8.44 -10.01 -6.64
N GLU A 15 9.28 -11.03 -6.72
CA GLU A 15 10.66 -10.90 -7.19
C GLU A 15 10.76 -10.53 -8.69
N ARG A 16 9.80 -10.97 -9.48
CA ARG A 16 9.72 -10.55 -10.90
C ARG A 16 9.32 -9.09 -11.02
N VAL A 17 8.31 -8.66 -10.26
CA VAL A 17 7.82 -7.26 -10.27
C VAL A 17 8.91 -6.29 -9.78
N LYS A 18 9.70 -6.66 -8.77
CA LYS A 18 10.83 -5.83 -8.28
C LYS A 18 11.85 -5.48 -9.37
N LYS A 19 11.93 -6.26 -10.44
CA LYS A 19 12.87 -6.03 -11.55
C LYS A 19 12.30 -5.09 -12.62
N LEU A 20 11.03 -4.72 -12.51
CA LEU A 20 10.32 -3.87 -13.45
C LEU A 20 10.22 -2.45 -12.87
N ASN A 21 10.06 -1.48 -13.77
CA ASN A 21 9.67 -0.13 -13.39
C ASN A 21 8.18 0.09 -13.66
N VAL A 22 7.61 1.12 -13.05
CA VAL A 22 6.18 1.44 -13.17
C VAL A 22 5.72 1.65 -14.62
N PRO A 23 6.46 2.37 -15.50
CA PRO A 23 6.09 2.49 -16.92
C PRO A 23 5.94 1.13 -17.62
N LEU A 24 6.87 0.19 -17.41
CA LEU A 24 6.76 -1.15 -18.00
C LEU A 24 5.55 -1.94 -17.48
N LEU A 25 5.19 -1.76 -16.22
CA LEU A 25 3.97 -2.36 -15.66
C LEU A 25 2.72 -1.77 -16.31
N CYS A 26 2.68 -0.46 -16.52
CA CYS A 26 1.58 0.21 -17.22
C CYS A 26 1.45 -0.26 -18.67
N ASP A 27 2.56 -0.39 -19.38
CA ASP A 27 2.59 -0.90 -20.75
C ASP A 27 2.10 -2.35 -20.81
N GLY A 28 2.53 -3.19 -19.88
CA GLY A 28 2.07 -4.57 -19.75
C GLY A 28 0.58 -4.66 -19.44
N TYR A 29 0.07 -3.81 -18.56
CA TYR A 29 -1.36 -3.72 -18.22
C TYR A 29 -2.19 -3.37 -19.45
N LYS A 30 -1.74 -2.39 -20.22
CA LYS A 30 -2.35 -2.01 -21.50
C LYS A 30 -2.29 -3.13 -22.54
N ALA A 31 -1.13 -3.76 -22.71
CA ALA A 31 -0.94 -4.86 -23.65
C ALA A 31 -1.85 -6.07 -23.31
N ALA A 32 -2.15 -6.29 -22.04
CA ALA A 32 -3.09 -7.30 -21.58
C ALA A 32 -4.57 -6.92 -21.80
N GLY A 33 -4.86 -5.70 -22.25
CA GLY A 33 -6.24 -5.21 -22.49
C GLY A 33 -7.01 -4.88 -21.22
N LEU A 34 -6.33 -4.81 -20.07
CA LEU A 34 -6.93 -4.57 -18.76
C LEU A 34 -7.34 -3.10 -18.55
N GLU A 35 -6.88 -2.19 -19.41
CA GLU A 35 -7.25 -0.77 -19.36
C GLU A 35 -8.76 -0.51 -19.41
N LYS A 36 -9.53 -1.47 -19.96
CA LYS A 36 -11.00 -1.41 -20.01
C LYS A 36 -11.65 -1.57 -18.64
N GLU A 37 -10.93 -2.13 -17.69
CA GLU A 37 -11.36 -2.30 -16.30
C GLU A 37 -11.01 -1.10 -15.41
N GLY A 38 -10.34 -0.11 -15.98
CA GLY A 38 -9.84 1.09 -15.32
C GLY A 38 -8.31 1.09 -15.17
N TRP A 39 -7.74 2.25 -14.85
CA TRP A 39 -6.30 2.36 -14.59
C TRP A 39 -5.99 1.92 -13.15
N CYS A 40 -4.90 1.20 -12.99
CA CYS A 40 -4.42 0.70 -11.70
C CYS A 40 -3.38 1.62 -11.03
N CYS A 41 -3.12 2.78 -11.60
CA CYS A 41 -2.15 3.73 -11.03
C CYS A 41 -2.83 4.63 -10.00
N MET A 42 -2.16 4.81 -8.87
CA MET A 42 -2.54 5.83 -7.90
C MET A 42 -2.28 7.24 -8.44
N ASP A 43 -2.90 8.23 -7.81
CA ASP A 43 -2.69 9.64 -8.16
C ASP A 43 -1.21 10.02 -8.04
N ALA A 44 -0.73 10.89 -8.93
CA ALA A 44 0.65 11.37 -8.95
C ALA A 44 1.03 12.23 -7.71
N ALA A 45 0.04 12.67 -6.94
CA ALA A 45 0.27 13.34 -5.66
C ALA A 45 0.84 12.39 -4.60
N ILE A 46 0.56 11.07 -4.72
CA ILE A 46 1.17 10.06 -3.86
C ILE A 46 2.60 9.83 -4.34
N SER A 47 3.55 10.28 -3.57
CA SER A 47 4.98 10.21 -3.90
C SER A 47 5.78 9.53 -2.78
N PRO A 48 6.89 8.86 -3.11
CA PRO A 48 7.73 8.26 -2.09
C PRO A 48 8.40 9.34 -1.22
N VAL A 49 8.55 9.04 0.07
CA VAL A 49 9.29 9.91 1.01
C VAL A 49 10.77 10.01 0.61
N ASP A 50 11.34 8.96 0.07
CA ASP A 50 12.66 8.95 -0.56
C ASP A 50 12.52 8.36 -1.97
N HIS A 51 12.95 9.12 -2.99
CA HIS A 51 12.90 8.71 -4.39
C HIS A 51 13.74 7.44 -4.73
N LYS A 52 14.59 7.00 -3.82
CA LYS A 52 15.33 5.74 -3.95
C LYS A 52 14.53 4.53 -3.43
N MET A 53 13.42 4.77 -2.75
CA MET A 53 12.57 3.70 -2.23
C MET A 53 11.79 3.04 -3.36
N THR A 54 11.76 1.72 -3.31
CA THR A 54 10.85 0.90 -4.13
C THR A 54 10.07 0.00 -3.19
N LEU A 55 8.77 -0.05 -3.36
CA LEU A 55 7.86 -0.82 -2.55
C LEU A 55 7.07 -1.78 -3.45
N VAL A 56 7.19 -3.08 -3.18
CA VAL A 56 6.48 -4.14 -3.91
C VAL A 56 5.98 -5.17 -2.92
N GLY A 57 4.70 -5.47 -2.96
CA GLY A 57 4.08 -6.46 -2.07
C GLY A 57 2.59 -6.58 -2.30
N THR A 58 1.94 -7.45 -1.54
CA THR A 58 0.48 -7.59 -1.57
C THR A 58 -0.15 -6.44 -0.81
N ALA A 59 -1.05 -5.70 -1.45
CA ALA A 59 -1.73 -4.58 -0.82
C ALA A 59 -2.76 -5.08 0.20
N MET A 60 -2.69 -4.56 1.42
CA MET A 60 -3.75 -4.65 2.42
C MET A 60 -4.32 -3.25 2.63
N THR A 61 -5.59 -3.09 2.32
CA THR A 61 -6.24 -1.78 2.35
C THR A 61 -6.86 -1.48 3.71
N VAL A 62 -6.67 -0.25 4.17
CA VAL A 62 -7.25 0.28 5.40
C VAL A 62 -8.08 1.51 5.06
N ASP A 63 -9.37 1.41 5.28
CA ASP A 63 -10.29 2.54 5.13
C ASP A 63 -10.35 3.32 6.44
N THR A 64 -10.08 4.62 6.40
CA THR A 64 -10.10 5.50 7.57
C THR A 64 -11.16 6.57 7.45
N GLU A 65 -11.51 7.18 8.59
CA GLU A 65 -12.24 8.44 8.63
C GLU A 65 -11.24 9.60 8.54
N GLU A 66 -11.70 10.75 8.06
CA GLU A 66 -10.88 11.96 7.94
C GLU A 66 -10.14 12.32 9.24
N GLY A 67 -8.81 12.33 9.19
CA GLY A 67 -7.96 12.67 10.32
C GLY A 67 -7.95 11.65 11.46
N ASN A 68 -8.52 10.44 11.26
CA ASN A 68 -8.59 9.39 12.27
C ASN A 68 -7.72 8.20 11.87
N ASN A 69 -6.66 7.93 12.62
CA ASN A 69 -5.74 6.82 12.38
C ASN A 69 -6.06 5.55 13.17
N TYR A 70 -7.23 5.48 13.84
CA TYR A 70 -7.60 4.34 14.66
C TYR A 70 -7.56 3.01 13.90
N MET A 71 -8.06 2.99 12.65
CA MET A 71 -8.07 1.77 11.84
C MET A 71 -6.66 1.31 11.44
N ILE A 72 -5.69 2.22 11.33
CA ILE A 72 -4.28 1.87 11.12
C ILE A 72 -3.74 1.11 12.34
N HIS A 73 -4.05 1.58 13.56
CA HIS A 73 -3.69 0.87 14.78
C HIS A 73 -4.36 -0.50 14.84
N VAL A 74 -5.67 -0.58 14.57
CA VAL A 74 -6.37 -1.87 14.54
C VAL A 74 -5.70 -2.83 13.56
N ALA A 75 -5.41 -2.38 12.34
CA ALA A 75 -4.75 -3.19 11.32
C ALA A 75 -3.36 -3.65 11.75
N SER A 76 -2.56 -2.79 12.40
CA SER A 76 -1.21 -3.13 12.86
C SER A 76 -1.19 -4.21 13.94
N TYR A 77 -2.29 -4.40 14.69
CA TYR A 77 -2.38 -5.41 15.76
C TYR A 77 -3.15 -6.68 15.37
N THR A 78 -4.01 -6.62 14.36
CA THR A 78 -4.96 -7.70 14.07
C THR A 78 -4.73 -8.36 12.72
N ALA A 79 -4.02 -7.70 11.81
CA ALA A 79 -3.77 -8.23 10.47
C ALA A 79 -2.46 -9.03 10.41
N PRO A 80 -2.39 -10.06 9.57
CA PRO A 80 -1.12 -10.65 9.19
C PRO A 80 -0.30 -9.55 8.48
N ALA A 81 0.93 -9.29 8.95
CA ALA A 81 1.73 -8.17 8.47
C ALA A 81 2.80 -8.60 7.46
N GLU A 82 3.35 -9.80 7.63
CA GLU A 82 4.45 -10.29 6.79
C GLU A 82 4.00 -10.49 5.34
N GLY A 83 4.73 -9.86 4.41
CA GLY A 83 4.44 -9.91 2.97
C GLY A 83 3.40 -8.89 2.49
N TYR A 84 2.79 -8.14 3.41
CA TYR A 84 1.82 -7.10 3.05
C TYR A 84 2.43 -5.71 3.05
N ILE A 85 1.84 -4.86 2.21
CA ILE A 85 1.99 -3.41 2.23
C ILE A 85 0.66 -2.83 2.68
N MET A 86 0.68 -1.99 3.70
CA MET A 86 -0.51 -1.29 4.17
C MET A 86 -0.82 -0.12 3.24
N VAL A 87 -1.99 -0.11 2.63
CA VAL A 87 -2.48 0.98 1.78
C VAL A 87 -3.66 1.64 2.48
N VAL A 88 -3.46 2.88 2.90
CA VAL A 88 -4.41 3.63 3.72
C VAL A 88 -5.15 4.64 2.86
N ASP A 89 -6.46 4.51 2.80
CA ASP A 89 -7.34 5.54 2.27
C ASP A 89 -7.59 6.60 3.36
N GLY A 90 -6.83 7.69 3.30
CA GLY A 90 -6.90 8.82 4.22
C GLY A 90 -7.87 9.91 3.79
N LYS A 91 -8.65 9.67 2.72
CA LYS A 91 -9.65 10.62 2.22
C LYS A 91 -9.04 11.97 1.77
N ASN A 92 -7.78 11.93 1.33
CA ASN A 92 -7.06 13.16 0.95
C ASN A 92 -7.06 14.22 2.07
N TYR A 93 -7.08 13.78 3.34
CA TYR A 93 -7.15 14.67 4.49
C TYR A 93 -5.75 15.06 4.96
N SER A 94 -5.32 16.30 4.66
CA SER A 94 -3.97 16.80 4.88
C SER A 94 -3.77 17.62 6.16
N LYS A 95 -4.81 17.74 7.02
CA LYS A 95 -4.71 18.58 8.24
C LYS A 95 -4.06 17.88 9.44
N ARG A 96 -3.86 16.56 9.37
CA ARG A 96 -3.22 15.74 10.39
C ARG A 96 -2.43 14.61 9.74
N ALA A 97 -1.31 14.24 10.34
CA ALA A 97 -0.56 13.06 9.93
C ALA A 97 -1.30 11.80 10.37
N TYR A 98 -1.48 10.85 9.44
CA TYR A 98 -2.04 9.52 9.73
C TYR A 98 -1.03 8.59 10.39
N ALA A 99 0.25 8.71 10.01
CA ALA A 99 1.31 7.89 10.55
C ALA A 99 2.52 8.74 10.93
N GLY A 100 3.09 8.44 12.08
CA GLY A 100 4.35 9.02 12.54
C GLY A 100 5.32 7.91 12.92
N GLY A 101 6.49 8.26 13.44
CA GLY A 101 7.56 7.31 13.76
C GLY A 101 7.12 6.12 14.62
N LEU A 102 6.20 6.33 15.56
CA LEU A 102 5.70 5.24 16.42
C LEU A 102 4.86 4.22 15.63
N ILE A 103 3.92 4.68 14.80
CA ILE A 103 3.08 3.79 13.98
C ILE A 103 3.95 3.07 12.95
N MET A 104 4.84 3.80 12.28
CA MET A 104 5.75 3.21 11.29
C MET A 104 6.67 2.16 11.92
N GLY A 105 7.22 2.46 13.10
CA GLY A 105 8.03 1.51 13.85
C GLY A 105 7.24 0.27 14.28
N ALA A 106 6.01 0.42 14.73
CA ALA A 106 5.14 -0.70 15.07
C ALA A 106 4.82 -1.55 13.84
N CYS A 107 4.45 -0.96 12.71
CA CYS A 107 4.21 -1.67 11.45
C CYS A 107 5.44 -2.44 10.97
N GLN A 108 6.61 -1.83 11.05
CA GLN A 108 7.88 -2.49 10.73
C GLN A 108 8.16 -3.67 11.66
N ALA A 109 7.95 -3.49 12.96
CA ALA A 109 8.21 -4.53 13.96
C ALA A 109 7.33 -5.77 13.79
N VAL A 110 6.09 -5.60 13.31
CA VAL A 110 5.18 -6.73 13.04
C VAL A 110 5.36 -7.31 11.64
N GLY A 111 6.18 -6.71 10.77
CA GLY A 111 6.57 -7.29 9.48
C GLY A 111 5.95 -6.69 8.23
N TYR A 112 5.27 -5.54 8.32
CA TYR A 112 4.82 -4.85 7.10
C TYR A 112 6.01 -4.40 6.25
N GLY A 113 5.92 -4.64 4.93
CA GLY A 113 6.94 -4.21 3.98
C GLY A 113 6.99 -2.70 3.73
N GLY A 114 5.91 -2.00 4.06
CA GLY A 114 5.80 -0.56 3.94
C GLY A 114 4.36 -0.07 4.06
N MET A 115 4.19 1.25 3.88
CA MET A 115 2.89 1.91 3.96
C MET A 115 2.75 2.94 2.84
N VAL A 116 1.56 3.00 2.26
CA VAL A 116 1.12 4.05 1.34
C VAL A 116 -0.09 4.72 1.99
N VAL A 117 -0.12 6.04 2.00
CA VAL A 117 -1.19 6.82 2.63
C VAL A 117 -1.65 7.92 1.67
N ASP A 118 -2.95 7.99 1.48
CA ASP A 118 -3.61 9.11 0.83
C ASP A 118 -4.12 10.09 1.91
N GLY A 119 -3.28 11.11 2.20
CA GLY A 119 -3.60 12.07 3.24
C GLY A 119 -2.41 12.66 3.96
#